data_5e1c9f846418b44442122036d852f037
#
_entry.id   5e1c9f846418b44442122036d852f037
#
_cell.length_a   1.000
_cell.length_b   1.000
_cell.length_c   1.000
_cell.angle_alpha   90.00
_cell.angle_beta   90.00
_cell.angle_gamma   90.00
#
_symmetry.space_group_name_H-M   'P 1'
#
loop_
_entity.id
_entity.type
_entity.pdbx_description
1 polymer ?
#
loop_
_entity_poly.entity_id
_entity_poly.type
_entity_poly.pdbx_seq_one_letter_code
_entity_poly.pdbx_strand_id
1 'polypeptide(L)'
;MAKKVLIISSSPLKGGNSDLLCDEFMKGALEAGNEVEKIVLKDKTVHPCTGCSVCSMYGKPCPQKDDAAEIVEKMIAADVIVMATPVYFYTMCGQMKVMIDRCCARYTEITNKEFYFIIAAAENDKAMMERTIDGFRGFLDCLEGPQEKGTVYGIGAWTVSYTHLRAHETEADL
;
A
#
# COMPACT_ATOMS: atom_id res chain seq x y z
N MET A 1 -18.94 -10.86 8.52
CA MET A 1 -19.02 -11.07 7.06
C MET A 1 -17.59 -11.07 6.52
N ALA A 2 -17.26 -11.91 5.55
CA ALA A 2 -15.96 -11.88 4.89
C ALA A 2 -15.72 -10.51 4.25
N LYS A 3 -14.54 -9.94 4.45
CA LYS A 3 -14.11 -8.67 3.83
C LYS A 3 -13.29 -8.94 2.58
N LYS A 4 -13.32 -7.99 1.66
CA LYS A 4 -12.43 -7.96 0.49
C LYS A 4 -11.17 -7.18 0.86
N VAL A 5 -10.04 -7.87 0.90
CA VAL A 5 -8.73 -7.32 1.27
C VAL A 5 -7.89 -7.18 0.00
N LEU A 6 -7.45 -5.96 -0.29
CA LEU A 6 -6.52 -5.67 -1.37
C LEU A 6 -5.15 -5.33 -0.79
N ILE A 7 -4.14 -6.12 -1.13
CA ILE A 7 -2.73 -5.86 -0.76
C ILE A 7 -2.02 -5.28 -1.98
N ILE A 8 -1.45 -4.08 -1.84
CA ILE A 8 -0.63 -3.42 -2.85
C ILE A 8 0.83 -3.44 -2.40
N SER A 9 1.61 -4.34 -2.99
CA SER A 9 3.05 -4.45 -2.74
C SER A 9 3.83 -3.64 -3.75
N SER A 10 4.62 -2.67 -3.27
CA SER A 10 5.45 -1.81 -4.11
C SER A 10 6.94 -2.20 -4.13
N SER A 11 7.28 -3.35 -3.54
CA SER A 11 8.66 -3.83 -3.57
C SER A 11 9.15 -4.06 -5.00
N PRO A 12 10.30 -3.49 -5.40
CA PRO A 12 10.90 -3.80 -6.70
C PRO A 12 11.53 -5.20 -6.74
N LEU A 13 11.69 -5.84 -5.59
CA LEU A 13 12.31 -7.16 -5.43
C LEU A 13 11.25 -8.19 -5.06
N LYS A 14 11.02 -9.17 -5.95
CA LYS A 14 10.17 -10.34 -5.67
C LYS A 14 10.79 -11.18 -4.56
N GLY A 15 9.98 -11.56 -3.57
CA GLY A 15 10.48 -12.26 -2.38
C GLY A 15 11.34 -11.37 -1.47
N GLY A 16 11.32 -10.05 -1.65
CA GLY A 16 11.94 -9.10 -0.73
C GLY A 16 11.18 -8.98 0.59
N ASN A 17 11.78 -8.31 1.59
CA ASN A 17 11.20 -8.24 2.95
C ASN A 17 9.76 -7.74 2.98
N SER A 18 9.43 -6.66 2.26
CA SER A 18 8.04 -6.16 2.18
C SER A 18 7.11 -7.17 1.53
N ASP A 19 7.58 -7.91 0.53
CA ASP A 19 6.80 -8.89 -0.21
C ASP A 19 6.48 -10.12 0.65
N LEU A 20 7.47 -10.59 1.44
CA LEU A 20 7.30 -11.67 2.41
C LEU A 20 6.30 -11.28 3.52
N LEU A 21 6.40 -10.05 4.04
CA LEU A 21 5.44 -9.55 5.04
C LEU A 21 4.02 -9.46 4.47
N CYS A 22 3.86 -9.10 3.18
CA CYS A 22 2.57 -9.15 2.50
C CYS A 22 2.02 -10.58 2.42
N ASP A 23 2.89 -11.58 2.18
CA ASP A 23 2.46 -12.99 2.10
C ASP A 23 1.99 -13.50 3.46
N GLU A 24 2.65 -13.13 4.55
CA GLU A 24 2.21 -13.48 5.92
C GLU A 24 0.91 -12.75 6.30
N PHE A 25 0.76 -11.47 5.93
CA PHE A 25 -0.50 -10.76 6.11
C PHE A 25 -1.64 -11.41 5.32
N MET A 26 -1.40 -11.76 4.05
CA MET A 26 -2.36 -12.46 3.19
C MET A 26 -2.80 -13.77 3.82
N LYS A 27 -1.85 -14.56 4.32
CA LYS A 27 -2.14 -15.84 4.98
C LYS A 27 -3.07 -15.65 6.19
N GLY A 28 -2.74 -14.72 7.10
CA GLY A 28 -3.58 -14.42 8.27
C GLY A 28 -4.99 -13.95 7.87
N ALA A 29 -5.10 -13.08 6.86
CA ALA A 29 -6.39 -12.60 6.38
C ALA A 29 -7.24 -13.71 5.76
N LEU A 30 -6.63 -14.66 5.02
CA LEU A 30 -7.30 -15.86 4.49
C LEU A 30 -7.76 -16.80 5.60
N GLU A 31 -6.91 -17.05 6.60
CA GLU A 31 -7.24 -17.86 7.78
C GLU A 31 -8.41 -17.28 8.58
N ALA A 32 -8.55 -15.95 8.59
CA ALA A 32 -9.69 -15.24 9.17
C ALA A 32 -10.97 -15.29 8.29
N GLY A 33 -10.92 -15.96 7.13
CA GLY A 33 -12.08 -16.16 6.25
C GLY A 33 -12.36 -15.00 5.30
N ASN A 34 -11.40 -14.11 5.05
CA ASN A 34 -11.54 -12.99 4.12
C ASN A 34 -11.16 -13.40 2.68
N GLU A 35 -11.65 -12.61 1.71
CA GLU A 35 -11.22 -12.69 0.31
C GLU A 35 -10.00 -11.78 0.13
N VAL A 36 -8.87 -12.33 -0.36
CA VAL A 36 -7.63 -11.54 -0.46
C VAL A 36 -7.10 -11.56 -1.89
N GLU A 37 -6.80 -10.37 -2.40
CA GLU A 37 -6.05 -10.17 -3.65
C GLU A 37 -4.75 -9.41 -3.34
N LYS A 38 -3.63 -9.90 -3.90
CA LYS A 38 -2.33 -9.22 -3.84
C LYS A 38 -1.91 -8.72 -5.22
N ILE A 39 -1.66 -7.42 -5.32
CA ILE A 39 -1.08 -6.77 -6.51
C ILE A 39 0.36 -6.42 -6.21
N VAL A 40 1.27 -6.85 -7.08
CA VAL A 40 2.68 -6.48 -7.04
C VAL A 40 2.93 -5.42 -8.11
N LEU A 41 3.20 -4.18 -7.71
CA LEU A 41 3.35 -3.04 -8.64
C LEU A 41 4.51 -3.23 -9.63
N LYS A 42 5.52 -4.01 -9.26
CA LYS A 42 6.62 -4.37 -10.18
C LYS A 42 6.14 -5.09 -11.45
N ASP A 43 5.07 -5.86 -11.34
CA ASP A 43 4.51 -6.65 -12.45
C ASP A 43 3.42 -5.89 -13.21
N LYS A 44 3.24 -4.60 -12.88
CA LYS A 44 2.25 -3.71 -13.46
C LYS A 44 2.92 -2.52 -14.16
N THR A 45 2.29 -2.03 -15.20
CA THR A 45 2.70 -0.80 -15.87
C THR A 45 1.91 0.36 -15.31
N VAL A 46 2.56 1.19 -14.47
CA VAL A 46 1.94 2.40 -13.91
C VAL A 46 2.89 3.57 -14.16
N HIS A 47 2.50 4.44 -15.10
CA HIS A 47 3.28 5.64 -15.43
C HIS A 47 3.04 6.77 -14.43
N PRO A 48 4.01 7.63 -14.15
CA PRO A 48 3.82 8.82 -13.32
C PRO A 48 2.69 9.72 -13.84
N CYS A 49 1.99 10.39 -12.91
CA CYS A 49 1.00 11.40 -13.28
C CYS A 49 1.67 12.54 -14.07
N THR A 50 1.11 12.90 -15.21
CA THR A 50 1.66 13.97 -16.07
C THR A 50 1.17 15.36 -15.68
N GLY A 51 0.30 15.49 -14.67
CA GLY A 51 -0.26 16.77 -14.23
C GLY A 51 -1.15 17.45 -15.28
N CYS A 52 -1.69 16.69 -16.23
CA CYS A 52 -2.49 17.24 -17.33
C CYS A 52 -3.87 17.80 -16.90
N SER A 53 -4.26 17.60 -15.64
CA SER A 53 -5.49 18.09 -15.01
C SER A 53 -6.82 17.64 -15.68
N VAL A 54 -6.79 16.67 -16.59
CA VAL A 54 -8.00 16.20 -17.30
C VAL A 54 -9.02 15.61 -16.31
N CYS A 55 -8.56 14.83 -15.32
CA CYS A 55 -9.42 14.24 -14.30
C CYS A 55 -9.89 15.28 -13.27
N SER A 56 -9.00 16.15 -12.77
CA SER A 56 -9.32 17.10 -11.69
C SER A 56 -10.14 18.31 -12.16
N MET A 57 -9.87 18.84 -13.37
CA MET A 57 -10.56 20.03 -13.88
C MET A 57 -11.81 19.69 -14.70
N TYR A 58 -11.81 18.58 -15.43
CA TYR A 58 -12.88 18.25 -16.36
C TYR A 58 -13.70 17.03 -15.95
N GLY A 59 -13.37 16.39 -14.82
CA GLY A 59 -14.07 15.20 -14.34
C GLY A 59 -14.04 14.01 -15.31
N LYS A 60 -13.04 13.96 -16.20
CA LYS A 60 -12.91 12.90 -17.20
C LYS A 60 -11.95 11.80 -16.71
N PRO A 61 -12.10 10.57 -17.19
CA PRO A 61 -11.13 9.51 -16.91
C PRO A 61 -9.71 9.91 -17.26
N CYS A 62 -8.73 9.32 -16.55
CA CYS A 62 -7.32 9.57 -16.87
C CYS A 62 -7.01 9.17 -18.31
N PRO A 63 -6.35 10.03 -19.10
CA PRO A 63 -6.04 9.73 -20.52
C PRO A 63 -4.93 8.67 -20.66
N GLN A 64 -4.13 8.43 -19.62
CA GLN A 64 -3.09 7.39 -19.65
C GLN A 64 -3.71 6.00 -19.66
N LYS A 65 -3.25 5.16 -20.59
CA LYS A 65 -3.72 3.78 -20.77
C LYS A 65 -2.70 2.81 -20.20
N ASP A 66 -2.82 2.53 -18.92
CA ASP A 66 -1.97 1.61 -18.15
C ASP A 66 -2.76 0.93 -17.03
N ASP A 67 -2.09 0.13 -16.20
CA ASP A 67 -2.74 -0.66 -15.15
C ASP A 67 -3.29 0.17 -13.97
N ALA A 68 -2.98 1.47 -13.87
CA ALA A 68 -3.41 2.29 -12.75
C ALA A 68 -4.95 2.34 -12.61
N ALA A 69 -5.67 2.40 -13.72
CA ALA A 69 -7.13 2.47 -13.69
C ALA A 69 -7.76 1.20 -13.09
N GLU A 70 -7.23 0.02 -13.43
CA GLU A 70 -7.65 -1.27 -12.86
C GLU A 70 -7.36 -1.34 -11.37
N ILE A 71 -6.16 -0.88 -10.95
CA ILE A 71 -5.75 -0.91 -9.53
C ILE A 71 -6.66 0.00 -8.71
N VAL A 72 -6.96 1.21 -9.18
CA VAL A 72 -7.88 2.13 -8.50
C VAL A 72 -9.29 1.55 -8.41
N GLU A 73 -9.79 0.88 -9.45
CA GLU A 73 -11.08 0.17 -9.40
C GLU A 73 -11.12 -0.87 -8.27
N LYS A 74 -10.04 -1.65 -8.13
CA LYS A 74 -9.91 -2.64 -7.05
C LYS A 74 -9.83 -1.98 -5.66
N MET A 75 -9.15 -0.82 -5.54
CA MET A 75 -9.13 -0.05 -4.29
C MET A 75 -10.55 0.42 -3.91
N ILE A 76 -11.34 0.86 -4.88
CA ILE A 76 -12.73 1.27 -4.65
C ILE A 76 -13.60 0.07 -4.21
N ALA A 77 -13.38 -1.10 -4.80
CA ALA A 77 -14.15 -2.31 -4.52
C ALA A 77 -13.75 -3.04 -3.21
N ALA A 78 -12.56 -2.77 -2.68
CA ALA A 78 -12.06 -3.39 -1.46
C ALA A 78 -12.73 -2.81 -0.21
N ASP A 79 -12.80 -3.60 0.87
CA ASP A 79 -13.17 -3.14 2.23
C ASP A 79 -11.92 -2.73 3.01
N VAL A 80 -10.83 -3.47 2.78
CA VAL A 80 -9.53 -3.29 3.44
C VAL A 80 -8.46 -3.09 2.38
N ILE A 81 -7.62 -2.08 2.56
CA ILE A 81 -6.48 -1.78 1.68
C ILE A 81 -5.19 -1.87 2.49
N VAL A 82 -4.27 -2.72 2.06
CA VAL A 82 -2.94 -2.86 2.65
C VAL A 82 -1.92 -2.25 1.70
N MET A 83 -1.21 -1.22 2.16
CA MET A 83 -0.19 -0.53 1.38
C MET A 83 1.19 -0.92 1.90
N ALA A 84 1.96 -1.65 1.09
CA ALA A 84 3.26 -2.19 1.49
C ALA A 84 4.40 -1.56 0.70
N THR A 85 5.43 -1.07 1.41
CA THR A 85 6.57 -0.39 0.81
C THR A 85 7.90 -0.73 1.48
N PRO A 86 9.00 -0.91 0.74
CA PRO A 86 10.31 -0.72 1.29
C PRO A 86 10.54 0.78 1.54
N VAL A 87 11.32 1.09 2.58
CA VAL A 87 11.67 2.46 2.92
C VAL A 87 12.97 2.84 2.21
N TYR A 88 12.90 3.85 1.37
CA TYR A 88 14.05 4.44 0.68
C TYR A 88 14.17 5.91 1.08
N PHE A 89 15.32 6.30 1.61
CA PHE A 89 15.54 7.67 2.10
C PHE A 89 14.45 8.14 3.07
N TYR A 90 14.06 7.28 4.02
CA TYR A 90 13.07 7.54 5.07
C TYR A 90 11.65 7.83 4.56
N THR A 91 11.33 7.39 3.35
CA THR A 91 9.97 7.52 2.78
C THR A 91 9.62 6.30 1.96
N MET A 92 8.37 6.23 1.49
CA MET A 92 7.91 5.16 0.61
C MET A 92 8.71 5.14 -0.71
N CYS A 93 8.85 3.97 -1.31
CA CYS A 93 9.50 3.86 -2.62
C CYS A 93 8.70 4.57 -3.72
N GLY A 94 9.38 4.92 -4.82
CA GLY A 94 8.78 5.67 -5.92
C GLY A 94 7.57 5.00 -6.55
N GLN A 95 7.56 3.67 -6.65
CA GLN A 95 6.44 2.90 -7.22
C GLN A 95 5.13 3.11 -6.43
N MET A 96 5.21 3.13 -5.10
CA MET A 96 4.05 3.40 -4.24
C MET A 96 3.58 4.84 -4.43
N LYS A 97 4.50 5.81 -4.44
CA LYS A 97 4.14 7.22 -4.62
C LYS A 97 3.49 7.47 -5.99
N VAL A 98 4.04 6.84 -7.04
CA VAL A 98 3.44 6.91 -8.39
C VAL A 98 2.01 6.36 -8.37
N MET A 99 1.76 5.22 -7.71
CA MET A 99 0.41 4.66 -7.62
C MET A 99 -0.55 5.59 -6.86
N ILE A 100 -0.12 6.18 -5.74
CA ILE A 100 -0.92 7.17 -4.99
C ILE A 100 -1.26 8.38 -5.87
N ASP A 101 -0.29 8.94 -6.61
CA ASP A 101 -0.52 10.08 -7.50
C ASP A 101 -1.54 9.76 -8.61
N ARG A 102 -1.59 8.50 -9.04
CA ARG A 102 -2.54 8.04 -10.07
C ARG A 102 -3.95 7.83 -9.52
N CYS A 103 -4.14 7.77 -8.19
CA CYS A 103 -5.47 7.77 -7.58
C CYS A 103 -6.21 9.11 -7.81
N CYS A 104 -5.51 10.19 -8.17
CA CYS A 104 -6.09 11.53 -8.41
C CYS A 104 -7.35 11.50 -9.30
N ALA A 105 -7.44 10.55 -10.22
CA ALA A 105 -8.58 10.46 -11.13
C ALA A 105 -9.91 10.06 -10.44
N ARG A 106 -9.84 9.31 -9.31
CA ARG A 106 -11.03 8.71 -8.68
C ARG A 106 -10.87 8.55 -7.16
N TYR A 107 -9.94 9.27 -6.51
CA TYR A 107 -9.70 9.12 -5.06
C TYR A 107 -10.94 9.39 -4.21
N THR A 108 -11.85 10.25 -4.67
CA THR A 108 -13.12 10.55 -3.99
C THR A 108 -14.10 9.39 -3.93
N GLU A 109 -13.85 8.32 -4.70
CA GLU A 109 -14.64 7.09 -4.68
C GLU A 109 -14.06 6.04 -3.71
N ILE A 110 -12.82 6.24 -3.22
CA ILE A 110 -12.17 5.39 -2.22
C ILE A 110 -12.65 5.85 -0.84
N THR A 111 -13.84 5.41 -0.43
CA THR A 111 -14.52 5.91 0.79
C THR A 111 -14.70 4.82 1.83
N ASN A 112 -14.59 5.19 3.12
CA ASN A 112 -14.88 4.31 4.26
C ASN A 112 -14.09 2.99 4.26
N LYS A 113 -12.80 3.05 3.88
CA LYS A 113 -11.90 1.89 3.83
C LYS A 113 -11.07 1.77 5.10
N GLU A 114 -10.79 0.52 5.49
CA GLU A 114 -9.78 0.22 6.50
C GLU A 114 -8.41 0.14 5.83
N PHE A 115 -7.41 0.78 6.42
CA PHE A 115 -6.04 0.80 5.91
C PHE A 115 -5.06 0.16 6.88
N TYR A 116 -4.19 -0.68 6.34
CA TYR A 116 -3.00 -1.19 7.02
C TYR A 116 -1.76 -0.81 6.23
N PHE A 117 -0.66 -0.56 6.93
CA PHE A 117 0.63 -0.30 6.32
C PHE A 117 1.62 -1.41 6.63
N ILE A 118 2.44 -1.78 5.65
CA ILE A 118 3.57 -2.69 5.81
C ILE A 118 4.82 -1.97 5.37
N ILE A 119 5.77 -1.78 6.29
CA ILE A 119 6.99 -1.01 6.05
C ILE A 119 8.20 -1.89 6.31
N ALA A 120 9.06 -2.05 5.31
CA ALA A 120 10.33 -2.75 5.46
C ALA A 120 11.50 -1.77 5.32
N ALA A 121 12.38 -1.74 6.32
CA ALA A 121 13.51 -0.83 6.38
C ALA A 121 14.78 -1.51 6.90
N ALA A 122 15.93 -1.05 6.44
CA ALA A 122 17.22 -1.42 7.00
C ALA A 122 17.46 -0.83 8.39
N GLU A 123 16.86 0.33 8.65
CA GLU A 123 16.91 1.04 9.94
C GLU A 123 16.25 0.20 11.05
N ASN A 124 16.81 0.26 12.27
CA ASN A 124 16.31 -0.44 13.45
C ASN A 124 15.39 0.43 14.33
N ASP A 125 15.40 1.74 14.12
CA ASP A 125 14.59 2.67 14.91
C ASP A 125 13.24 2.91 14.25
N LYS A 126 12.17 2.45 14.91
CA LYS A 126 10.78 2.63 14.47
C LYS A 126 10.40 4.11 14.32
N ALA A 127 10.94 4.99 15.17
CA ALA A 127 10.66 6.42 15.11
C ALA A 127 11.13 7.06 13.79
N MET A 128 12.16 6.51 13.15
CA MET A 128 12.65 6.98 11.86
C MET A 128 11.68 6.66 10.71
N MET A 129 10.73 5.76 10.94
CA MET A 129 9.73 5.35 9.94
C MET A 129 8.51 6.28 9.88
N GLU A 130 8.34 7.18 10.86
CA GLU A 130 7.18 8.09 10.92
C GLU A 130 7.00 8.91 9.63
N ARG A 131 8.09 9.34 8.98
CA ARG A 131 8.00 10.07 7.71
C ARG A 131 7.35 9.26 6.59
N THR A 132 7.56 7.93 6.59
CA THR A 132 6.92 7.04 5.64
C THR A 132 5.43 6.90 5.96
N ILE A 133 5.10 6.76 7.25
CA ILE A 133 3.71 6.68 7.75
C ILE A 133 2.97 7.98 7.45
N ASP A 134 3.57 9.13 7.76
CA ASP A 134 2.98 10.44 7.47
C ASP A 134 2.72 10.64 5.97
N GLY A 135 3.58 10.09 5.12
CA GLY A 135 3.34 10.08 3.67
C GLY A 135 2.08 9.30 3.27
N PHE A 136 1.79 8.19 3.95
CA PHE A 136 0.54 7.45 3.76
C PHE A 136 -0.66 8.20 4.37
N ARG A 137 -0.51 8.75 5.58
CA ARG A 137 -1.55 9.55 6.22
C ARG A 137 -1.96 10.74 5.37
N GLY A 138 -0.98 11.42 4.72
CA GLY A 138 -1.29 12.49 3.79
C GLY A 138 -2.15 12.05 2.58
N PHE A 139 -2.07 10.80 2.17
CA PHE A 139 -3.02 10.23 1.19
C PHE A 139 -4.38 9.98 1.84
N LEU A 140 -4.42 9.39 3.03
CA LEU A 140 -5.67 9.14 3.76
C LEU A 140 -6.42 10.42 4.06
N ASP A 141 -5.75 11.51 4.41
CA ASP A 141 -6.35 12.83 4.68
C ASP A 141 -7.15 13.39 3.48
N CYS A 142 -6.85 12.90 2.28
CA CYS A 142 -7.60 13.26 1.06
C CYS A 142 -8.84 12.40 0.82
N LEU A 143 -9.04 11.32 1.58
CA LEU A 143 -10.14 10.37 1.40
C LEU A 143 -11.31 10.67 2.35
N GLU A 144 -12.49 10.14 2.04
CA GLU A 144 -13.65 10.22 2.91
C GLU A 144 -13.74 8.99 3.82
N GLY A 145 -13.67 9.20 5.14
CA GLY A 145 -13.89 8.17 6.17
C GLY A 145 -12.85 7.04 6.19
N PRO A 146 -11.55 7.28 5.90
CA PRO A 146 -10.53 6.25 6.01
C PRO A 146 -10.28 5.90 7.48
N GLN A 147 -9.94 4.64 7.75
CA GLN A 147 -9.59 4.17 9.09
C GLN A 147 -8.22 3.52 9.05
N GLU A 148 -7.21 4.18 9.62
CA GLU A 148 -5.91 3.55 9.88
C GLU A 148 -6.08 2.51 10.99
N LYS A 149 -5.83 1.23 10.68
CA LYS A 149 -6.06 0.11 11.59
C LYS A 149 -4.79 -0.43 12.21
N GLY A 150 -3.65 -0.28 11.53
CA GLY A 150 -2.37 -0.71 12.06
C GLY A 150 -1.23 -0.68 11.06
N THR A 151 -0.01 -0.83 11.59
CA THR A 151 1.22 -0.87 10.80
C THR A 151 2.10 -2.04 11.20
N VAL A 152 2.53 -2.80 10.21
CA VAL A 152 3.55 -3.86 10.37
C VAL A 152 4.92 -3.28 10.04
N TYR A 153 5.85 -3.38 10.98
CA TYR A 153 7.22 -2.87 10.85
C TYR A 153 8.21 -4.03 10.66
N GLY A 154 8.77 -4.15 9.47
CA GLY A 154 9.92 -5.01 9.17
C GLY A 154 11.20 -4.20 9.20
N ILE A 155 11.63 -3.77 10.38
CA ILE A 155 12.84 -2.96 10.59
C ILE A 155 14.09 -3.83 10.78
N GLY A 156 15.28 -3.26 10.59
CA GLY A 156 16.55 -4.00 10.69
C GLY A 156 16.82 -4.96 9.52
N ALA A 157 16.09 -4.85 8.43
CA ALA A 157 16.10 -5.78 7.31
C ALA A 157 17.08 -5.35 6.21
N TRP A 158 18.39 -5.52 6.44
CA TRP A 158 19.45 -5.15 5.48
C TRP A 158 19.53 -6.06 4.25
N THR A 159 19.18 -7.35 4.40
CA THR A 159 19.24 -8.33 3.31
C THR A 159 18.02 -9.23 3.32
N VAL A 160 17.64 -9.78 2.16
CA VAL A 160 16.53 -10.73 2.00
C VAL A 160 16.78 -12.07 2.74
N SER A 161 18.01 -12.33 3.18
CA SER A 161 18.38 -13.56 3.90
C SER A 161 18.04 -13.55 5.39
N TYR A 162 17.45 -12.49 5.92
CA TYR A 162 16.96 -12.49 7.29
C TYR A 162 15.65 -13.27 7.39
N THR A 163 15.77 -14.58 7.46
CA THR A 163 14.67 -15.54 7.72
C THR A 163 14.06 -15.42 9.11
N HIS A 164 14.41 -14.37 9.87
CA HIS A 164 13.97 -14.15 11.25
C HIS A 164 13.34 -12.78 11.46
N LEU A 165 12.66 -12.23 10.45
CA LEU A 165 11.74 -11.12 10.71
C LEU A 165 10.63 -11.64 11.62
N ARG A 166 10.89 -11.61 12.93
CA ARG A 166 9.80 -11.61 13.91
C ARG A 166 9.03 -10.32 13.61
N ALA A 167 7.76 -10.44 13.26
CA ALA A 167 6.84 -9.33 13.32
C ALA A 167 6.87 -8.82 14.76
N HIS A 168 7.72 -7.82 15.04
CA HIS A 168 7.72 -7.16 16.32
C HIS A 168 6.51 -6.25 16.33
N GLU A 169 5.51 -6.68 17.08
CA GLU A 169 4.32 -5.93 17.47
C GLU A 169 3.39 -5.57 16.31
N THR A 170 2.46 -6.46 16.04
CA THR A 170 1.18 -6.08 15.47
C THR A 170 0.38 -5.39 16.58
N GLU A 171 0.30 -4.07 16.59
CA GLU A 171 -0.81 -3.35 17.23
C GLU A 171 -2.05 -3.47 16.34
N ALA A 172 -2.34 -4.67 15.91
CA ALA A 172 -3.54 -4.96 15.16
C ALA A 172 -4.30 -6.04 15.91
N ASP A 173 -5.30 -5.63 16.65
CA ASP A 173 -6.40 -6.52 17.00
C ASP A 173 -7.13 -6.89 15.69
N LEU A 174 -6.80 -8.06 15.13
CA LEU A 174 -7.52 -8.68 14.02
C LEU A 174 -8.82 -9.29 14.51
#